data_2a9495f8c9f57c38e77970c14134cd4a
#
_entry.id   2a9495f8c9f57c38e77970c14134cd4a
#
_cell.length_a   1.000
_cell.length_b   1.000
_cell.length_c   1.000
_cell.angle_alpha   90.00
_cell.angle_beta   90.00
_cell.angle_gamma   90.00
#
_symmetry.space_group_name_H-M   'P 1'
#
loop_
_entity.id
_entity.type
_entity.pdbx_description
1 polymer ?
#
loop_
_entity_poly.entity_id
_entity_poly.type
_entity_poly.pdbx_seq_one_letter_code
_entity_poly.pdbx_strand_id
1 'polypeptide(L)'
;MMPNNISTPSENLLPYHGCVLYWGRVIENPTAYFQRLLQEVDWKNDQAKIFGKLIHTKRKVAWYGDQAYRYRYSGIDKVAHPWTNTLIELKSLVMHFTGENFNSCLLNLYHDGAEGMAWHSDGEKDLKKHGAIASLSFGAERKFSFKHKETKQRIDILLEDGSLLLMKGETQDSWLHRLPPTKRILEPRINLTFRTIDR
;
A
#
# COMPACT_ATOMS: atom_id res chain seq x y z
N MET A 1 -19.42 8.91 -9.58
CA MET A 1 -20.58 8.08 -9.13
C MET A 1 -20.02 6.96 -8.29
N MET A 2 -20.56 6.72 -7.09
CA MET A 2 -20.18 5.54 -6.30
C MET A 2 -20.79 4.29 -6.94
N PRO A 3 -20.09 3.18 -7.07
CA PRO A 3 -20.67 1.95 -7.62
C PRO A 3 -21.83 1.48 -6.75
N ASN A 4 -22.99 1.22 -7.37
CA ASN A 4 -24.22 0.77 -6.68
C ASN A 4 -24.15 -0.66 -6.12
N ASN A 5 -23.10 -1.42 -6.41
CA ASN A 5 -22.86 -2.76 -5.88
C ASN A 5 -21.54 -2.77 -5.08
N ILE A 6 -21.65 -2.83 -3.76
CA ILE A 6 -20.50 -3.14 -2.90
C ILE A 6 -20.19 -4.60 -3.12
N SER A 7 -19.10 -4.90 -3.83
CA SER A 7 -18.59 -6.27 -3.89
C SER A 7 -18.20 -6.71 -2.48
N THR A 8 -18.60 -7.91 -2.09
CA THR A 8 -18.15 -8.49 -0.82
C THR A 8 -16.68 -8.90 -0.95
N PRO A 9 -15.86 -8.71 0.10
CA PRO A 9 -14.49 -9.19 0.07
C PRO A 9 -14.44 -10.72 0.07
N SER A 10 -13.26 -11.25 -0.24
CA SER A 10 -12.96 -12.67 0.00
C SER A 10 -13.20 -13.05 1.47
N GLU A 11 -13.28 -14.33 1.76
CA GLU A 11 -12.99 -14.81 3.11
C GLU A 11 -11.58 -14.39 3.53
N ASN A 12 -11.30 -14.44 4.84
CA ASN A 12 -9.96 -14.15 5.33
C ASN A 12 -8.93 -15.03 4.64
N LEU A 13 -7.98 -14.42 3.95
CA LEU A 13 -6.92 -15.15 3.25
C LEU A 13 -5.90 -15.79 4.19
N LEU A 14 -5.79 -15.27 5.42
CA LEU A 14 -4.88 -15.82 6.42
C LEU A 14 -5.60 -16.88 7.26
N PRO A 15 -5.01 -18.07 7.44
CA PRO A 15 -5.64 -19.15 8.20
C PRO A 15 -5.68 -18.89 9.71
N TYR A 16 -4.81 -18.00 10.23
CA TYR A 16 -4.70 -17.66 11.66
C TYR A 16 -3.87 -16.39 11.87
N HIS A 17 -3.91 -15.83 13.07
CA HIS A 17 -3.08 -14.72 13.57
C HIS A 17 -3.05 -13.51 12.63
N GLY A 18 -4.23 -13.07 12.20
CA GLY A 18 -4.39 -11.88 11.36
C GLY A 18 -5.62 -11.96 10.47
N CYS A 19 -5.87 -10.86 9.77
CA CYS A 19 -6.99 -10.75 8.87
C CYS A 19 -6.56 -10.01 7.60
N VAL A 20 -6.70 -10.69 6.46
CA VAL A 20 -6.47 -10.12 5.12
C VAL A 20 -7.69 -10.39 4.27
N LEU A 21 -8.32 -9.31 3.80
CA LEU A 21 -9.50 -9.35 2.93
C LEU A 21 -9.14 -8.79 1.56
N TYR A 22 -9.68 -9.36 0.51
CA TYR A 22 -9.43 -8.94 -0.86
C TYR A 22 -10.75 -8.78 -1.62
N TRP A 23 -10.98 -7.59 -2.17
CA TRP A 23 -12.17 -7.26 -2.95
C TRP A 23 -12.00 -7.51 -4.46
N GLY A 24 -10.78 -7.83 -4.92
CA GLY A 24 -10.51 -7.79 -6.36
C GLY A 24 -10.60 -6.35 -6.88
N ARG A 25 -11.01 -6.20 -8.13
CA ARG A 25 -11.12 -4.90 -8.81
C ARG A 25 -12.32 -4.12 -8.28
N VAL A 26 -12.05 -2.96 -7.69
CA VAL A 26 -13.07 -2.03 -7.15
C VAL A 26 -13.13 -0.71 -7.94
N ILE A 27 -12.20 -0.50 -8.86
CA ILE A 27 -12.10 0.70 -9.70
C ILE A 27 -12.56 0.37 -11.13
N GLU A 28 -13.57 1.08 -11.62
CA GLU A 28 -14.09 0.86 -12.99
C GLU A 28 -13.11 1.30 -14.08
N ASN A 29 -12.40 2.41 -13.90
CA ASN A 29 -11.41 2.93 -14.86
C ASN A 29 -10.05 3.16 -14.18
N PRO A 30 -9.30 2.10 -13.87
CA PRO A 30 -8.03 2.21 -13.15
C PRO A 30 -6.97 2.96 -13.96
N THR A 31 -6.99 2.85 -15.29
CA THR A 31 -6.03 3.55 -16.18
C THR A 31 -6.15 5.07 -16.02
N ALA A 32 -7.36 5.63 -15.92
CA ALA A 32 -7.55 7.06 -15.74
C ALA A 32 -6.97 7.53 -14.39
N TYR A 33 -7.19 6.79 -13.31
CA TYR A 33 -6.58 7.09 -12.00
C TYR A 33 -5.06 6.95 -12.02
N PHE A 34 -4.53 5.92 -12.69
CA PHE A 34 -3.09 5.74 -12.85
C PHE A 34 -2.45 6.98 -13.50
N GLN A 35 -3.03 7.49 -14.60
CA GLN A 35 -2.50 8.68 -15.30
C GLN A 35 -2.60 9.95 -14.43
N ARG A 36 -3.72 10.16 -13.73
CA ARG A 36 -3.87 11.29 -12.80
C ARG A 36 -2.82 11.23 -11.68
N LEU A 37 -2.62 10.07 -11.07
CA LEU A 37 -1.64 9.88 -10.00
C LEU A 37 -0.20 10.12 -10.51
N LEU A 38 0.13 9.71 -11.73
CA LEU A 38 1.45 10.01 -12.30
C LEU A 38 1.71 11.51 -12.44
N GLN A 39 0.70 12.30 -12.77
CA GLN A 39 0.79 13.74 -13.00
C GLN A 39 0.68 14.59 -11.73
N GLU A 40 -0.21 14.22 -10.81
CA GLU A 40 -0.56 15.04 -9.64
C GLU A 40 0.35 14.80 -8.43
N VAL A 41 0.96 13.61 -8.32
CA VAL A 41 1.74 13.23 -7.14
C VAL A 41 3.18 13.75 -7.23
N ASP A 42 3.67 14.34 -6.15
CA ASP A 42 5.07 14.79 -6.03
C ASP A 42 6.00 13.61 -5.74
N TRP A 43 6.30 12.85 -6.78
CA TRP A 43 7.12 11.66 -6.72
C TRP A 43 8.59 11.95 -6.44
N LYS A 44 9.15 11.41 -5.34
CA LYS A 44 10.56 11.49 -4.98
C LYS A 44 11.18 10.09 -4.98
N ASN A 45 12.44 9.97 -5.38
CA ASN A 45 13.18 8.72 -5.19
C ASN A 45 13.22 8.36 -3.71
N ASP A 46 12.91 7.10 -3.40
CA ASP A 46 13.02 6.63 -2.02
C ASP A 46 14.50 6.50 -1.61
N GLN A 47 14.77 6.79 -0.36
CA GLN A 47 16.09 6.76 0.21
C GLN A 47 16.13 5.78 1.37
N ALA A 48 17.09 4.89 1.38
CA ALA A 48 17.31 3.96 2.47
C ALA A 48 18.78 4.02 2.92
N LYS A 49 19.01 4.03 4.22
CA LYS A 49 20.36 3.92 4.78
C LYS A 49 20.67 2.44 5.03
N ILE A 50 21.52 1.83 4.19
CA ILE A 50 21.91 0.43 4.27
C ILE A 50 23.39 0.37 4.62
N PHE A 51 23.75 -0.29 5.74
CA PHE A 51 25.12 -0.34 6.27
C PHE A 51 25.81 1.03 6.34
N GLY A 52 25.08 2.06 6.82
CA GLY A 52 25.59 3.42 6.96
C GLY A 52 25.65 4.25 5.67
N LYS A 53 25.44 3.66 4.50
CA LYS A 53 25.41 4.34 3.20
C LYS A 53 23.98 4.71 2.81
N LEU A 54 23.79 5.94 2.34
CA LEU A 54 22.54 6.40 1.76
C LEU A 54 22.42 5.81 0.34
N ILE A 55 21.39 4.99 0.13
CA ILE A 55 21.09 4.39 -1.16
C ILE A 55 19.81 5.03 -1.69
N HIS A 56 19.86 5.55 -2.91
CA HIS A 56 18.69 6.00 -3.64
C HIS A 56 18.13 4.83 -4.43
N THR A 57 16.87 4.48 -4.18
CA THR A 57 16.19 3.45 -4.97
C THR A 57 15.66 4.08 -6.27
N LYS A 58 15.46 3.27 -7.30
CA LYS A 58 14.75 3.71 -8.51
C LYS A 58 13.27 3.96 -8.22
N ARG A 59 12.68 3.12 -7.35
CA ARG A 59 11.30 3.28 -6.86
C ARG A 59 11.09 4.68 -6.31
N LYS A 60 9.98 5.30 -6.70
CA LYS A 60 9.57 6.60 -6.16
C LYS A 60 8.48 6.44 -5.12
N VAL A 61 8.45 7.38 -4.20
CA VAL A 61 7.48 7.43 -3.10
C VAL A 61 6.92 8.83 -2.95
N ALA A 62 5.73 8.91 -2.37
CA ALA A 62 5.14 10.14 -1.87
C ALA A 62 4.29 9.84 -0.65
N TRP A 63 4.08 10.80 0.23
CA TRP A 63 3.30 10.64 1.45
C TRP A 63 2.33 11.80 1.63
N TYR A 64 1.06 11.47 1.87
CA TYR A 64 -0.05 12.41 2.02
C TYR A 64 -0.80 12.13 3.31
N GLY A 65 -1.43 13.16 3.91
CA GLY A 65 -2.18 12.99 5.15
C GLY A 65 -3.10 14.16 5.49
N ASP A 66 -3.97 13.95 6.48
CA ASP A 66 -4.91 14.97 6.99
C ASP A 66 -4.16 16.15 7.64
N GLN A 67 -2.93 15.93 8.08
CA GLN A 67 -2.05 16.91 8.66
C GLN A 67 -0.63 16.76 8.10
N ALA A 68 0.22 17.76 8.32
CA ALA A 68 1.64 17.67 7.98
C ALA A 68 2.38 16.76 8.98
N TYR A 69 1.99 15.50 9.04
CA TYR A 69 2.66 14.50 9.86
C TYR A 69 4.15 14.48 9.57
N ARG A 70 4.96 14.35 10.59
CA ARG A 70 6.42 14.26 10.45
C ARG A 70 6.85 12.86 10.85
N TYR A 71 7.64 12.24 10.00
CA TYR A 71 8.15 10.89 10.23
C TYR A 71 9.63 10.83 9.89
N ARG A 72 10.43 10.31 10.80
CA ARG A 72 11.86 10.15 10.58
C ARG A 72 12.17 8.70 10.19
N TYR A 73 12.45 8.50 8.91
CA TYR A 73 12.82 7.19 8.38
C TYR A 73 14.29 7.21 7.93
N SER A 74 15.09 6.25 8.44
CA SER A 74 16.52 6.16 8.13
C SER A 74 17.31 7.47 8.29
N GLY A 75 16.91 8.34 9.25
CA GLY A 75 17.56 9.64 9.51
C GLY A 75 17.10 10.79 8.61
N ILE A 76 16.10 10.57 7.75
CA ILE A 76 15.53 11.60 6.88
C ILE A 76 14.14 11.96 7.39
N ASP A 77 13.89 13.24 7.59
CA ASP A 77 12.59 13.76 7.98
C ASP A 77 11.70 13.83 6.72
N LYS A 78 10.61 13.09 6.73
CA LYS A 78 9.55 13.15 5.71
C LYS A 78 8.36 13.87 6.32
N VAL A 79 7.73 14.73 5.52
CA VAL A 79 6.51 15.47 5.90
C VAL A 79 5.41 15.07 4.94
N ALA A 80 4.23 14.74 5.49
CA ALA A 80 3.07 14.41 4.65
C ALA A 80 2.58 15.67 3.92
N HIS A 81 2.31 15.54 2.62
CA HIS A 81 1.67 16.56 1.81
C HIS A 81 0.16 16.59 2.09
N PRO A 82 -0.51 17.72 1.86
CA PRO A 82 -1.97 17.78 1.87
C PRO A 82 -2.54 16.93 0.73
N TRP A 83 -3.71 16.32 0.94
CA TRP A 83 -4.38 15.48 -0.04
C TRP A 83 -4.65 16.21 -1.35
N THR A 84 -4.41 15.56 -2.49
CA THR A 84 -4.94 15.98 -3.79
C THR A 84 -6.41 15.57 -3.93
N ASN A 85 -7.14 16.17 -4.86
CA ASN A 85 -8.53 15.80 -5.13
C ASN A 85 -8.66 14.31 -5.50
N THR A 86 -7.75 13.80 -6.33
CA THR A 86 -7.70 12.36 -6.69
C THR A 86 -7.53 11.46 -5.48
N LEU A 87 -6.65 11.83 -4.55
CA LEU A 87 -6.43 11.04 -3.34
C LEU A 87 -7.61 11.12 -2.37
N ILE A 88 -8.33 12.23 -2.29
CA ILE A 88 -9.58 12.36 -1.51
C ILE A 88 -10.67 11.43 -2.08
N GLU A 89 -10.82 11.41 -3.41
CA GLU A 89 -11.76 10.50 -4.08
C GLU A 89 -11.45 9.03 -3.76
N LEU A 90 -10.18 8.63 -3.91
CA LEU A 90 -9.73 7.26 -3.66
C LEU A 90 -9.80 6.88 -2.16
N LYS A 91 -9.46 7.81 -1.25
CA LYS A 91 -9.62 7.63 0.20
C LYS A 91 -11.09 7.35 0.53
N SER A 92 -12.01 8.17 0.02
CA SER A 92 -13.45 8.01 0.26
C SER A 92 -13.96 6.66 -0.25
N LEU A 93 -13.52 6.23 -1.42
CA LEU A 93 -13.86 4.94 -1.99
C LEU A 93 -13.35 3.79 -1.12
N VAL A 94 -12.08 3.83 -0.71
CA VAL A 94 -11.48 2.80 0.16
C VAL A 94 -12.21 2.72 1.50
N MET A 95 -12.52 3.87 2.12
CA MET A 95 -13.29 3.92 3.37
C MET A 95 -14.71 3.33 3.19
N HIS A 96 -15.36 3.58 2.05
CA HIS A 96 -16.67 3.02 1.73
C HIS A 96 -16.65 1.49 1.63
N PHE A 97 -15.66 0.91 0.92
CA PHE A 97 -15.54 -0.55 0.79
C PHE A 97 -15.14 -1.24 2.09
N THR A 98 -14.24 -0.64 2.86
CA THR A 98 -13.64 -1.30 4.03
C THR A 98 -14.40 -1.03 5.33
N GLY A 99 -15.17 0.05 5.41
CA GLY A 99 -15.77 0.54 6.65
C GLY A 99 -14.75 1.10 7.65
N GLU A 100 -13.48 1.25 7.25
CA GLU A 100 -12.39 1.73 8.09
C GLU A 100 -12.06 3.19 7.79
N ASN A 101 -11.45 3.89 8.74
CA ASN A 101 -11.03 5.28 8.58
C ASN A 101 -9.51 5.37 8.42
N PHE A 102 -9.08 6.26 7.52
CA PHE A 102 -7.66 6.49 7.24
C PHE A 102 -7.36 7.99 7.24
N ASN A 103 -6.20 8.39 7.75
CA ASN A 103 -5.76 9.78 7.79
C ASN A 103 -4.42 10.01 7.09
N SER A 104 -3.81 8.97 6.53
CA SER A 104 -2.59 9.08 5.75
C SER A 104 -2.52 8.04 4.64
N CYS A 105 -1.70 8.31 3.61
CA CYS A 105 -1.46 7.41 2.50
C CYS A 105 0.00 7.49 2.06
N LEU A 106 0.70 6.36 2.09
CA LEU A 106 2.01 6.21 1.47
C LEU A 106 1.81 5.66 0.06
N LEU A 107 2.38 6.34 -0.93
CA LEU A 107 2.33 5.93 -2.32
C LEU A 107 3.69 5.40 -2.75
N ASN A 108 3.67 4.34 -3.56
CA ASN A 108 4.84 3.75 -4.18
C ASN A 108 4.64 3.66 -5.69
N LEU A 109 5.59 4.17 -6.46
CA LEU A 109 5.67 4.00 -7.91
C LEU A 109 6.84 3.06 -8.23
N TYR A 110 6.51 1.90 -8.77
CA TYR A 110 7.43 0.92 -9.35
C TYR A 110 7.44 1.11 -10.87
N HIS A 111 8.63 1.29 -11.48
CA HIS A 111 8.73 1.53 -12.91
C HIS A 111 8.56 0.26 -13.73
N ASP A 112 8.96 -0.85 -13.15
CA ASP A 112 8.83 -2.19 -13.76
C ASP A 112 8.82 -3.28 -12.69
N GLY A 113 8.78 -4.53 -13.12
CA GLY A 113 8.78 -5.70 -12.26
C GLY A 113 10.08 -5.94 -11.50
N ALA A 114 11.24 -5.43 -11.96
CA ALA A 114 12.52 -5.61 -11.28
C ALA A 114 12.55 -4.87 -9.94
N GLU A 115 11.73 -3.83 -9.80
CA GLU A 115 11.51 -3.16 -8.52
C GLU A 115 10.50 -3.92 -7.65
N GLY A 116 10.76 -3.97 -6.35
CA GLY A 116 9.94 -4.68 -5.40
C GLY A 116 10.12 -4.17 -3.98
N MET A 117 9.52 -4.90 -3.04
CA MET A 117 9.65 -4.66 -1.61
C MET A 117 10.04 -5.97 -0.93
N ALA A 118 11.08 -5.93 -0.13
CA ALA A 118 11.54 -7.09 0.66
C ALA A 118 10.50 -7.50 1.72
N TRP A 119 10.71 -8.63 2.38
CA TRP A 119 9.89 -9.07 3.50
C TRP A 119 9.93 -8.05 4.64
N HIS A 120 8.77 -7.50 5.00
CA HIS A 120 8.58 -6.55 6.10
C HIS A 120 7.18 -6.70 6.70
N SER A 121 6.94 -6.03 7.79
CA SER A 121 5.62 -5.71 8.33
C SER A 121 5.56 -4.20 8.59
N ASP A 122 4.38 -3.62 8.49
CA ASP A 122 4.14 -2.20 8.80
C ASP A 122 3.99 -2.07 10.32
N GLY A 123 5.10 -1.86 11.00
CA GLY A 123 5.18 -1.81 12.46
C GLY A 123 5.73 -0.48 12.98
N GLU A 124 5.53 0.61 12.24
CA GLU A 124 5.92 1.95 12.66
C GLU A 124 5.17 2.37 13.92
N LYS A 125 5.88 2.94 14.90
CA LYS A 125 5.34 3.31 16.21
C LYS A 125 4.21 4.34 16.15
N ASP A 126 4.17 5.12 15.08
CA ASP A 126 3.21 6.18 14.86
C ASP A 126 1.90 5.68 14.22
N LEU A 127 1.85 4.43 13.78
CA LEU A 127 0.64 3.82 13.25
C LEU A 127 -0.26 3.33 14.36
N LYS A 128 -1.58 3.47 14.17
CA LYS A 128 -2.56 2.89 15.07
C LYS A 128 -2.31 1.40 15.25
N LYS A 129 -2.05 0.98 16.48
CA LYS A 129 -1.79 -0.42 16.80
C LYS A 129 -2.97 -1.30 16.36
N HIS A 130 -2.69 -2.37 15.61
CA HIS A 130 -3.69 -3.28 15.02
C HIS A 130 -4.69 -2.57 14.08
N GLY A 131 -4.41 -1.32 13.71
CA GLY A 131 -5.21 -0.56 12.77
C GLY A 131 -5.25 -1.19 11.39
N ALA A 132 -6.30 -0.87 10.66
CA ALA A 132 -6.44 -1.30 9.29
C ALA A 132 -5.41 -0.62 8.37
N ILE A 133 -4.89 -1.38 7.41
CA ILE A 133 -4.02 -0.92 6.33
C ILE A 133 -4.64 -1.36 5.02
N ALA A 134 -5.07 -0.42 4.21
CA ALA A 134 -5.68 -0.69 2.92
C ALA A 134 -4.70 -0.43 1.78
N SER A 135 -4.57 -1.40 0.87
CA SER A 135 -3.68 -1.34 -0.29
C SER A 135 -4.50 -1.31 -1.57
N LEU A 136 -4.44 -0.19 -2.30
CA LEU A 136 -5.09 0.00 -3.59
C LEU A 136 -4.02 0.00 -4.69
N SER A 137 -4.20 -0.84 -5.72
CA SER A 137 -3.22 -1.09 -6.77
C SER A 137 -3.67 -0.53 -8.11
N PHE A 138 -2.74 0.05 -8.87
CA PHE A 138 -2.96 0.54 -10.23
C PHE A 138 -1.82 0.13 -11.16
N GLY A 139 -2.15 -0.15 -12.42
CA GLY A 139 -1.20 -0.54 -13.46
C GLY A 139 -0.84 -2.01 -13.40
N ALA A 140 0.44 -2.35 -13.55
CA ALA A 140 0.88 -3.73 -13.67
C ALA A 140 0.43 -4.62 -12.50
N GLU A 141 -0.20 -5.74 -12.83
CA GLU A 141 -0.60 -6.74 -11.84
C GLU A 141 0.64 -7.43 -11.26
N ARG A 142 0.70 -7.54 -9.95
CA ARG A 142 1.87 -8.05 -9.27
C ARG A 142 1.48 -9.12 -8.23
N LYS A 143 2.26 -10.20 -8.22
CA LYS A 143 2.24 -11.14 -7.11
C LYS A 143 2.61 -10.43 -5.82
N PHE A 144 1.84 -10.67 -4.77
CA PHE A 144 2.07 -10.21 -3.42
C PHE A 144 2.07 -11.42 -2.49
N SER A 145 3.02 -11.49 -1.59
CA SER A 145 3.23 -12.69 -0.77
C SER A 145 3.18 -12.34 0.69
N PHE A 146 2.49 -13.18 1.47
CA PHE A 146 2.53 -13.21 2.93
C PHE A 146 3.39 -14.37 3.40
N LYS A 147 4.04 -14.21 4.56
CA LYS A 147 4.79 -15.28 5.25
C LYS A 147 4.63 -15.15 6.75
N HIS A 148 4.10 -16.17 7.41
CA HIS A 148 4.03 -16.20 8.87
C HIS A 148 5.43 -16.19 9.49
N LYS A 149 5.62 -15.36 10.52
CA LYS A 149 6.95 -15.13 11.14
C LYS A 149 7.52 -16.39 11.79
N GLU A 150 6.68 -17.23 12.40
CA GLU A 150 7.07 -18.46 13.10
C GLU A 150 7.00 -19.68 12.19
N THR A 151 5.81 -20.03 11.69
CA THR A 151 5.57 -21.28 10.94
C THR A 151 6.17 -21.25 9.53
N LYS A 152 6.56 -20.07 9.01
CA LYS A 152 7.06 -19.85 7.65
C LYS A 152 6.06 -20.19 6.55
N GLN A 153 4.79 -20.50 6.90
CA GLN A 153 3.72 -20.69 5.93
C GLN A 153 3.61 -19.49 5.00
N ARG A 154 3.40 -19.74 3.72
CA ARG A 154 3.29 -18.70 2.70
C ARG A 154 1.93 -18.72 2.03
N ILE A 155 1.46 -17.52 1.71
CA ILE A 155 0.24 -17.28 0.94
C ILE A 155 0.58 -16.23 -0.10
N ASP A 156 0.24 -16.53 -1.35
CA ASP A 156 0.46 -15.64 -2.48
C ASP A 156 -0.88 -15.20 -3.04
N ILE A 157 -0.98 -13.93 -3.44
CA ILE A 157 -2.13 -13.35 -4.12
C ILE A 157 -1.65 -12.54 -5.31
N LEU A 158 -2.45 -12.46 -6.37
CA LEU A 158 -2.26 -11.52 -7.46
C LEU A 158 -3.01 -10.22 -7.12
N LEU A 159 -2.30 -9.11 -7.03
CA LEU A 159 -2.90 -7.78 -6.93
C LEU A 159 -3.16 -7.26 -8.33
N GLU A 160 -4.43 -7.25 -8.71
CA GLU A 160 -4.92 -6.83 -10.01
C GLU A 160 -4.93 -5.30 -10.14
N ASP A 161 -5.01 -4.79 -11.37
CA ASP A 161 -5.19 -3.37 -11.67
C ASP A 161 -6.56 -2.88 -11.14
N GLY A 162 -6.56 -1.82 -10.31
CA GLY A 162 -7.75 -1.30 -9.64
C GLY A 162 -8.23 -2.14 -8.45
N SER A 163 -7.40 -3.06 -7.92
CA SER A 163 -7.79 -3.94 -6.82
C SER A 163 -7.52 -3.37 -5.43
N LEU A 164 -8.36 -3.79 -4.46
CA LEU A 164 -8.29 -3.41 -3.05
C LEU A 164 -8.01 -4.61 -2.16
N LEU A 165 -6.97 -4.49 -1.33
CA LEU A 165 -6.61 -5.41 -0.26
C LEU A 165 -6.65 -4.67 1.08
N LEU A 166 -7.16 -5.32 2.13
CA LEU A 166 -7.14 -4.82 3.51
C LEU A 166 -6.40 -5.79 4.41
N MET A 167 -5.47 -5.30 5.21
CA MET A 167 -4.82 -5.99 6.31
C MET A 167 -5.28 -5.36 7.61
N LYS A 168 -5.63 -6.15 8.64
CA LYS A 168 -6.01 -5.61 9.96
C LYS A 168 -5.75 -6.59 11.11
N GLY A 169 -5.96 -6.11 12.34
CA GLY A 169 -5.71 -6.90 13.55
C GLY A 169 -4.24 -7.25 13.70
N GLU A 170 -3.94 -8.45 14.17
CA GLU A 170 -2.58 -8.92 14.47
C GLU A 170 -1.73 -9.24 13.22
N THR A 171 -2.21 -8.90 12.01
CA THR A 171 -1.52 -9.24 10.76
C THR A 171 -0.07 -8.75 10.77
N GLN A 172 0.17 -7.51 11.23
CA GLN A 172 1.52 -6.94 11.24
C GLN A 172 2.42 -7.53 12.34
N ASP A 173 1.83 -8.07 13.40
CA ASP A 173 2.58 -8.75 14.47
C ASP A 173 3.06 -10.13 14.04
N SER A 174 2.22 -10.87 13.30
CA SER A 174 2.42 -12.30 13.03
C SER A 174 2.90 -12.61 11.62
N TRP A 175 2.61 -11.75 10.66
CA TRP A 175 2.93 -11.96 9.25
C TRP A 175 3.84 -10.89 8.68
N LEU A 176 4.75 -11.32 7.82
CA LEU A 176 5.50 -10.48 6.90
C LEU A 176 4.80 -10.49 5.55
N HIS A 177 4.95 -9.40 4.80
CA HIS A 177 4.53 -9.34 3.42
C HIS A 177 5.64 -8.77 2.52
N ARG A 178 5.55 -9.03 1.21
CA ARG A 178 6.50 -8.53 0.23
C ARG A 178 5.87 -8.38 -1.15
N LEU A 179 6.48 -7.54 -1.98
CA LEU A 179 6.28 -7.49 -3.42
C LEU A 179 7.54 -8.09 -4.09
N PRO A 180 7.53 -9.38 -4.49
CA PRO A 180 8.72 -10.00 -5.06
C PRO A 180 9.08 -9.38 -6.41
N PRO A 181 10.37 -9.11 -6.69
CA PRO A 181 10.79 -8.65 -7.99
C PRO A 181 10.61 -9.75 -9.04
N THR A 182 10.41 -9.34 -10.29
CA THR A 182 10.29 -10.23 -11.45
C THR A 182 10.77 -9.51 -12.72
N LYS A 183 11.44 -10.23 -13.59
CA LYS A 183 11.89 -9.71 -14.91
C LYS A 183 10.81 -9.82 -15.99
N ARG A 184 9.66 -10.42 -15.68
CA ARG A 184 8.59 -10.70 -16.66
C ARG A 184 7.64 -9.53 -16.88
N ILE A 185 7.64 -8.55 -16.01
CA ILE A 185 6.72 -7.41 -16.03
C ILE A 185 7.55 -6.17 -16.32
N LEU A 186 7.23 -5.48 -17.38
CA LEU A 186 7.94 -4.28 -17.84
C LEU A 186 7.13 -3.01 -17.59
N GLU A 187 5.85 -3.16 -17.30
CA GLU A 187 4.92 -2.05 -17.09
C GLU A 187 5.01 -1.53 -15.65
N PRO A 188 4.73 -0.22 -15.45
CA PRO A 188 4.76 0.40 -14.15
C PRO A 188 3.54 0.06 -13.30
N ARG A 189 3.72 0.17 -11.96
CA ARG A 189 2.67 -0.01 -10.96
C ARG A 189 2.71 1.11 -9.94
N ILE A 190 1.54 1.63 -9.59
CA ILE A 190 1.34 2.50 -8.43
C ILE A 190 0.61 1.73 -7.34
N ASN A 191 1.07 1.86 -6.10
CA ASN A 191 0.39 1.34 -4.93
C ASN A 191 0.12 2.47 -3.94
N LEU A 192 -1.12 2.54 -3.47
CA LEU A 192 -1.55 3.42 -2.39
C LEU A 192 -1.76 2.60 -1.13
N THR A 193 -1.06 2.94 -0.06
CA THR A 193 -1.20 2.28 1.24
C THR A 193 -1.81 3.27 2.23
N PHE A 194 -3.13 3.14 2.44
CA PHE A 194 -3.88 3.96 3.40
C PHE A 194 -3.70 3.43 4.81
N ARG A 195 -3.42 4.31 5.75
CA ARG A 195 -3.12 4.00 7.15
C ARG A 195 -3.72 5.03 8.09
N THR A 196 -3.80 4.69 9.37
CA THR A 196 -4.16 5.63 10.44
C THR A 196 -2.93 5.91 11.29
N ILE A 197 -2.51 7.17 11.31
CA ILE A 197 -1.51 7.71 12.23
C ILE A 197 -2.23 8.06 13.53
N ASP A 198 -1.72 7.55 14.64
CA ASP A 198 -2.27 7.75 15.98
C ASP A 198 -1.25 8.54 16.81
N ARG A 199 -1.41 9.89 16.77
CA ARG A 199 -0.60 10.86 17.52
C ARG A 199 -1.51 11.90 18.16
#